data_a95f23f36838b4ff30e6c05252b3fb46
#
_entry.id   a95f23f36838b4ff30e6c05252b3fb46
#
_cell.length_a   1.000
_cell.length_b   1.000
_cell.length_c   1.000
_cell.angle_alpha   90.00
_cell.angle_beta   90.00
_cell.angle_gamma   90.00
#
_symmetry.space_group_name_H-M   'P 1'
#
loop_
_entity.id
_entity.type
_entity.pdbx_description
1 polymer ?
#
loop_
_entity_poly.entity_id
_entity_poly.type
_entity_poly.pdbx_seq_one_letter_code
_entity_poly.pdbx_strand_id
1 'polypeptide(L)'
;LLPGLIAAHEHPTLSALFAGAVDLSGFSHRDNQSVWQALRQRVASTAPGEWVYAVGLDPILVPDLQIPPRQQLDQLAPNNPVLLIGQNLHSFWANSRAFAAAGVDRHTPNPSAASYYQRDDQGELTGMIVETQAARPFMTELKRPWALLQRYERTLDDLLANGFTTVASLGYNVPPLMARYA
;
A
#
# COMPACT_ATOMS: atom_id res chain seq x y z
N LEU A 1 -5.88 38.40 1.62
CA LEU A 1 -5.20 37.38 2.43
C LEU A 1 -6.26 36.55 3.13
N LEU A 2 -6.16 35.23 3.02
CA LEU A 2 -7.02 34.28 3.74
C LEU A 2 -6.19 33.64 4.86
N PRO A 3 -6.82 33.24 5.98
CA PRO A 3 -6.17 32.35 6.95
C PRO A 3 -5.77 31.03 6.29
N GLY A 4 -4.74 30.37 6.83
CA GLY A 4 -4.37 29.04 6.40
C GLY A 4 -5.50 28.05 6.66
N LEU A 5 -5.60 27.02 5.81
CA LEU A 5 -6.57 25.95 5.95
C LEU A 5 -6.18 25.00 7.10
N ILE A 6 -7.17 24.41 7.72
CA ILE A 6 -6.99 23.41 8.78
C ILE A 6 -7.48 22.06 8.26
N ALA A 7 -6.58 21.09 8.14
CA ALA A 7 -6.94 19.70 7.89
C ALA A 7 -7.34 19.06 9.23
N ALA A 8 -8.64 19.13 9.53
CA ALA A 8 -9.18 18.67 10.81
C ALA A 8 -9.16 17.12 10.98
N HIS A 9 -8.98 16.38 9.90
CA HIS A 9 -8.85 14.93 9.89
C HIS A 9 -7.88 14.53 8.78
N GLU A 10 -6.68 14.13 9.14
CA GLU A 10 -5.64 13.71 8.20
C GLU A 10 -4.79 12.58 8.82
N HIS A 11 -4.12 11.84 7.96
CA HIS A 11 -3.19 10.77 8.33
C HIS A 11 -1.82 10.96 7.65
N PRO A 12 -1.08 12.04 7.93
CA PRO A 12 0.13 12.38 7.17
C PRO A 12 1.20 11.30 7.26
N THR A 13 1.29 10.55 8.37
CA THR A 13 2.21 9.43 8.50
C THR A 13 1.81 8.26 7.58
N LEU A 14 0.52 7.99 7.42
CA LEU A 14 0.02 6.94 6.54
C LEU A 14 0.18 7.35 5.07
N SER A 15 -0.13 8.61 4.74
CA SER A 15 0.10 9.19 3.43
C SER A 15 1.59 9.10 3.04
N ALA A 16 2.48 9.44 3.97
CA ALA A 16 3.92 9.29 3.79
C ALA A 16 4.37 7.83 3.63
N LEU A 17 3.74 6.90 4.34
CA LEU A 17 4.06 5.48 4.20
C LEU A 17 3.87 5.00 2.77
N PHE A 18 2.80 5.45 2.11
CA PHE A 18 2.45 5.05 0.74
C PHE A 18 2.88 6.05 -0.33
N ALA A 19 3.54 7.16 0.05
CA ALA A 19 4.08 8.10 -0.91
C ALA A 19 5.10 7.39 -1.84
N GLY A 20 4.86 7.45 -3.14
CA GLY A 20 5.65 6.72 -4.14
C GLY A 20 5.11 5.33 -4.50
N ALA A 21 4.07 4.82 -3.83
CA ALA A 21 3.30 3.69 -4.33
C ALA A 21 2.58 4.04 -5.64
N VAL A 22 2.27 3.04 -6.45
CA VAL A 22 1.44 3.25 -7.65
C VAL A 22 0.02 3.57 -7.21
N ASP A 23 -0.53 4.65 -7.71
CA ASP A 23 -1.96 4.93 -7.55
C ASP A 23 -2.76 4.03 -8.50
N LEU A 24 -3.63 3.20 -7.95
CA LEU A 24 -4.56 2.32 -8.68
C LEU A 24 -6.02 2.68 -8.37
N SER A 25 -6.25 3.87 -7.81
CA SER A 25 -7.56 4.29 -7.35
C SER A 25 -8.51 4.65 -8.50
N GLY A 26 -9.80 4.55 -8.23
CA GLY A 26 -10.85 5.03 -9.11
C GLY A 26 -10.89 6.56 -9.30
N PHE A 27 -10.07 7.31 -8.55
CA PHE A 27 -9.86 8.74 -8.77
C PHE A 27 -8.96 9.01 -9.97
N SER A 28 -7.98 8.14 -10.20
CA SER A 28 -7.00 8.25 -11.29
C SER A 28 -7.32 7.35 -12.48
N HIS A 29 -8.05 6.25 -12.26
CA HIS A 29 -8.35 5.23 -13.26
C HIS A 29 -9.85 4.94 -13.34
N ARG A 30 -10.38 4.84 -14.55
CA ARG A 30 -11.83 4.66 -14.76
C ARG A 30 -12.23 3.26 -15.22
N ASP A 31 -11.26 2.42 -15.53
CA ASP A 31 -11.49 1.07 -16.04
C ASP A 31 -10.38 0.10 -15.61
N ASN A 32 -10.70 -1.17 -15.70
CA ASN A 32 -9.81 -2.28 -15.35
C ASN A 32 -8.50 -2.25 -16.15
N GLN A 33 -8.53 -1.85 -17.42
CA GLN A 33 -7.34 -1.83 -18.28
C GLN A 33 -6.30 -0.81 -17.80
N SER A 34 -6.75 0.42 -17.51
CA SER A 34 -5.88 1.52 -17.06
C SER A 34 -5.23 1.23 -15.71
N VAL A 35 -5.97 0.61 -14.78
CA VAL A 35 -5.44 0.15 -13.48
C VAL A 35 -4.25 -0.80 -13.68
N TRP A 36 -4.44 -1.86 -14.45
CA TRP A 36 -3.37 -2.86 -14.63
C TRP A 36 -2.26 -2.38 -15.57
N GLN A 37 -2.53 -1.42 -16.44
CA GLN A 37 -1.49 -0.76 -17.24
C GLN A 37 -0.55 0.05 -16.34
N ALA A 38 -1.07 0.81 -15.38
CA ALA A 38 -0.26 1.57 -14.43
C ALA A 38 0.67 0.64 -13.63
N LEU A 39 0.15 -0.49 -13.13
CA LEU A 39 0.96 -1.47 -12.43
C LEU A 39 2.05 -2.07 -13.33
N ARG A 40 1.71 -2.47 -14.57
CA ARG A 40 2.70 -2.99 -15.54
C ARG A 40 3.82 -2.00 -15.83
N GLN A 41 3.49 -0.72 -16.00
CA GLN A 41 4.50 0.33 -16.23
C GLN A 41 5.45 0.48 -15.06
N ARG A 42 4.93 0.46 -13.83
CA ARG A 42 5.77 0.51 -12.62
C ARG A 42 6.69 -0.70 -12.52
N VAL A 43 6.16 -1.90 -12.72
CA VAL A 43 6.96 -3.14 -12.69
C VAL A 43 8.09 -3.06 -13.72
N ALA A 44 7.80 -2.61 -14.94
CA ALA A 44 8.79 -2.49 -16.01
C ALA A 44 9.91 -1.46 -15.70
N SER A 45 9.63 -0.46 -14.85
CA SER A 45 10.59 0.56 -14.44
C SER A 45 11.28 0.28 -13.09
N THR A 46 10.93 -0.82 -12.43
CA THR A 46 11.48 -1.20 -11.12
C THR A 46 12.55 -2.27 -11.29
N ALA A 47 13.70 -2.10 -10.66
CA ALA A 47 14.80 -3.06 -10.75
C ALA A 47 14.38 -4.44 -10.19
N PRO A 48 14.88 -5.55 -10.78
CA PRO A 48 14.57 -6.88 -10.28
C PRO A 48 14.91 -7.03 -8.78
N GLY A 49 13.99 -7.64 -8.03
CA GLY A 49 14.11 -7.83 -6.59
C GLY A 49 13.61 -6.66 -5.74
N GLU A 50 13.44 -5.49 -6.31
CA GLU A 50 12.86 -4.36 -5.59
C GLU A 50 11.33 -4.49 -5.47
N TRP A 51 10.80 -3.99 -4.35
CA TRP A 51 9.37 -4.02 -4.07
C TRP A 51 8.58 -3.05 -4.94
N VAL A 52 7.45 -3.51 -5.42
CA VAL A 52 6.40 -2.68 -6.04
C VAL A 52 5.20 -2.63 -5.10
N TYR A 53 4.92 -1.42 -4.62
CA TYR A 53 3.73 -1.12 -3.82
C TYR A 53 2.72 -0.37 -4.66
N ALA A 54 1.45 -0.74 -4.53
CA ALA A 54 0.35 -0.07 -5.20
C ALA A 54 -0.83 0.10 -4.24
N VAL A 55 -1.52 1.21 -4.32
CA VAL A 55 -2.60 1.59 -3.39
C VAL A 55 -3.87 1.99 -4.11
N GLY A 56 -4.98 1.94 -3.41
CA GLY A 56 -6.23 2.51 -3.89
C GLY A 56 -7.11 1.57 -4.70
N LEU A 57 -6.83 0.25 -4.73
CA LEU A 57 -7.71 -0.71 -5.41
C LEU A 57 -9.11 -0.67 -4.81
N ASP A 58 -10.10 -0.33 -5.65
CA ASP A 58 -11.50 -0.25 -5.23
C ASP A 58 -12.44 -0.71 -6.37
N PRO A 59 -13.02 -1.93 -6.27
CA PRO A 59 -13.97 -2.41 -7.27
C PRO A 59 -15.30 -1.66 -7.26
N ILE A 60 -15.59 -0.81 -6.27
CA ILE A 60 -16.78 0.03 -6.24
C ILE A 60 -16.58 1.25 -7.14
N LEU A 61 -15.40 1.87 -7.08
CA LEU A 61 -15.08 3.07 -7.86
C LEU A 61 -14.60 2.75 -9.27
N VAL A 62 -14.06 1.56 -9.50
CA VAL A 62 -13.67 1.10 -10.84
C VAL A 62 -14.58 -0.06 -11.23
N PRO A 63 -15.63 0.19 -12.01
CA PRO A 63 -16.51 -0.87 -12.50
C PRO A 63 -15.71 -1.94 -13.25
N ASP A 64 -16.09 -3.19 -13.08
CA ASP A 64 -15.45 -4.35 -13.71
C ASP A 64 -13.99 -4.61 -13.29
N LEU A 65 -13.51 -3.96 -12.23
CA LEU A 65 -12.20 -4.24 -11.68
C LEU A 65 -12.12 -5.69 -11.19
N GLN A 66 -11.27 -6.46 -11.83
CA GLN A 66 -10.99 -7.83 -11.42
C GLN A 66 -9.61 -7.88 -10.76
N ILE A 67 -9.60 -8.29 -9.50
CA ILE A 67 -8.34 -8.52 -8.79
C ILE A 67 -7.76 -9.84 -9.30
N PRO A 68 -6.56 -9.84 -9.88
CA PRO A 68 -5.97 -11.05 -10.42
C PRO A 68 -5.59 -12.01 -9.29
N PRO A 69 -5.76 -13.31 -9.48
CA PRO A 69 -5.23 -14.31 -8.57
C PRO A 69 -3.69 -14.23 -8.53
N ARG A 70 -3.10 -14.79 -7.47
CA ARG A 70 -1.65 -14.75 -7.21
C ARG A 70 -0.81 -15.12 -8.44
N GLN A 71 -1.20 -16.15 -9.17
CA GLN A 71 -0.47 -16.63 -10.35
C GLN A 71 -0.44 -15.61 -11.49
N GLN A 72 -1.49 -14.80 -11.65
CA GLN A 72 -1.47 -13.73 -12.65
C GLN A 72 -0.60 -12.56 -12.20
N LEU A 73 -0.55 -12.26 -10.90
CA LEU A 73 0.41 -11.29 -10.36
C LEU A 73 1.86 -11.78 -10.52
N ASP A 74 2.11 -13.09 -10.38
CA ASP A 74 3.42 -13.70 -10.65
C ASP A 74 3.85 -13.50 -12.10
N GLN A 75 2.93 -13.67 -13.06
CA GLN A 75 3.20 -13.45 -14.47
C GLN A 75 3.43 -11.97 -14.80
N LEU A 76 2.69 -11.08 -14.15
CA LEU A 76 2.83 -9.64 -14.32
C LEU A 76 4.17 -9.12 -13.78
N ALA A 77 4.62 -9.64 -12.65
CA ALA A 77 5.83 -9.21 -11.96
C ALA A 77 6.72 -10.41 -11.58
N PRO A 78 7.32 -11.10 -12.57
CA PRO A 78 8.07 -12.33 -12.31
C PRO A 78 9.34 -12.11 -11.50
N ASN A 79 9.87 -10.88 -11.49
CA ASN A 79 11.14 -10.55 -10.84
C ASN A 79 11.01 -9.65 -9.61
N ASN A 80 9.81 -9.15 -9.31
CA ASN A 80 9.59 -8.18 -8.24
C ASN A 80 8.55 -8.66 -7.23
N PRO A 81 8.78 -8.49 -5.92
CA PRO A 81 7.72 -8.62 -4.93
C PRO A 81 6.69 -7.50 -5.13
N VAL A 82 5.41 -7.84 -5.17
CA VAL A 82 4.29 -6.91 -5.35
C VAL A 82 3.33 -7.01 -4.18
N LEU A 83 2.98 -5.85 -3.60
CA LEU A 83 1.89 -5.72 -2.65
C LEU A 83 0.89 -4.70 -3.18
N LEU A 84 -0.34 -5.13 -3.41
CA LEU A 84 -1.48 -4.30 -3.73
C LEU A 84 -2.26 -4.03 -2.45
N ILE A 85 -2.70 -2.79 -2.28
CA ILE A 85 -3.39 -2.32 -1.07
C ILE A 85 -4.75 -1.78 -1.50
N GLY A 86 -5.80 -2.36 -0.94
CA GLY A 86 -7.16 -1.90 -1.17
C GLY A 86 -7.39 -0.49 -0.62
N GLN A 87 -8.33 0.24 -1.22
CA GLN A 87 -8.73 1.59 -0.77
C GLN A 87 -9.21 1.59 0.69
N ASN A 88 -9.80 0.48 1.12
CA ASN A 88 -10.26 0.30 2.50
C ASN A 88 -9.15 0.06 3.53
N LEU A 89 -7.90 -0.18 3.10
CA LEU A 89 -6.73 -0.51 3.94
C LEU A 89 -6.88 -1.79 4.79
N HIS A 90 -7.87 -2.62 4.49
CA HIS A 90 -8.16 -3.88 5.17
C HIS A 90 -7.92 -5.11 4.28
N SER A 91 -7.83 -4.89 2.96
CA SER A 91 -7.62 -5.94 1.97
C SER A 91 -6.32 -5.69 1.21
N PHE A 92 -5.51 -6.74 1.10
CA PHE A 92 -4.21 -6.67 0.42
C PHE A 92 -4.08 -7.89 -0.48
N TRP A 93 -3.28 -7.76 -1.55
CA TRP A 93 -2.97 -8.87 -2.46
C TRP A 93 -1.48 -8.86 -2.77
N ALA A 94 -0.90 -10.05 -2.75
CA ALA A 94 0.53 -10.21 -2.94
C ALA A 94 0.83 -11.35 -3.93
N ASN A 95 1.91 -11.19 -4.68
CA ASN A 95 2.44 -12.26 -5.51
C ASN A 95 3.34 -13.21 -4.72
N SER A 96 3.76 -14.32 -5.33
CA SER A 96 4.60 -15.33 -4.68
C SER A 96 5.94 -14.80 -4.21
N ARG A 97 6.54 -13.84 -4.93
CA ARG A 97 7.79 -13.19 -4.51
C ARG A 97 7.61 -12.34 -3.27
N ALA A 98 6.48 -11.66 -3.14
CA ALA A 98 6.18 -10.88 -1.93
C ALA A 98 5.99 -11.79 -0.71
N PHE A 99 5.30 -12.91 -0.87
CA PHE A 99 5.18 -13.92 0.20
C PHE A 99 6.54 -14.45 0.63
N ALA A 100 7.38 -14.82 -0.32
CA ALA A 100 8.73 -15.31 -0.03
C ALA A 100 9.60 -14.23 0.66
N ALA A 101 9.55 -12.98 0.18
CA ALA A 101 10.30 -11.87 0.77
C ALA A 101 9.80 -11.50 2.18
N ALA A 102 8.51 -11.69 2.46
CA ALA A 102 7.92 -11.48 3.78
C ALA A 102 8.13 -12.67 4.75
N GLY A 103 8.70 -13.78 4.28
CA GLY A 103 8.87 -14.99 5.08
C GLY A 103 7.56 -15.69 5.43
N VAL A 104 6.54 -15.55 4.57
CA VAL A 104 5.20 -16.12 4.75
C VAL A 104 4.99 -17.24 3.74
N ASP A 105 4.61 -18.41 4.23
CA ASP A 105 4.32 -19.59 3.43
C ASP A 105 2.97 -20.24 3.80
N ARG A 106 2.66 -21.38 3.16
CA ARG A 106 1.42 -22.12 3.43
C ARG A 106 1.28 -22.61 4.87
N HIS A 107 2.37 -22.74 5.62
CA HIS A 107 2.41 -23.23 6.99
C HIS A 107 2.45 -22.08 8.02
N THR A 108 2.67 -20.86 7.58
CA THR A 108 2.70 -19.67 8.45
C THR A 108 1.34 -19.48 9.12
N PRO A 109 1.27 -19.45 10.46
CA PRO A 109 -0.01 -19.27 11.15
C PRO A 109 -0.61 -17.89 10.88
N ASN A 110 -1.94 -17.84 10.89
CA ASN A 110 -2.64 -16.56 10.83
C ASN A 110 -2.39 -15.76 12.12
N PRO A 111 -2.18 -14.45 12.05
CA PRO A 111 -2.03 -13.60 13.24
C PRO A 111 -3.24 -13.64 14.19
N SER A 112 -4.46 -13.75 13.65
CA SER A 112 -5.70 -13.91 14.41
C SER A 112 -6.81 -14.47 13.51
N ALA A 113 -7.99 -14.73 14.09
CA ALA A 113 -9.17 -15.13 13.31
C ALA A 113 -9.66 -14.03 12.35
N ALA A 114 -9.48 -12.75 12.70
CA ALA A 114 -9.87 -11.61 11.88
C ALA A 114 -8.76 -11.18 10.91
N SER A 115 -7.48 -11.51 11.19
CA SER A 115 -6.33 -11.10 10.39
C SER A 115 -5.60 -12.34 9.89
N TYR A 116 -5.66 -12.60 8.58
CA TYR A 116 -5.24 -13.89 8.05
C TYR A 116 -4.71 -13.81 6.62
N TYR A 117 -4.01 -14.87 6.24
CA TYR A 117 -3.61 -15.20 4.87
C TYR A 117 -4.67 -16.15 4.28
N GLN A 118 -5.34 -15.71 3.22
CA GLN A 118 -6.35 -16.54 2.59
C GLN A 118 -5.72 -17.76 1.91
N ARG A 119 -6.34 -18.93 2.13
CA ARG A 119 -5.93 -20.21 1.53
C ARG A 119 -7.10 -20.83 0.79
N ASP A 120 -6.77 -21.58 -0.25
CA ASP A 120 -7.71 -22.43 -0.96
C ASP A 120 -7.99 -23.75 -0.21
N ASP A 121 -8.83 -24.60 -0.80
CA ASP A 121 -9.20 -25.90 -0.24
C ASP A 121 -8.03 -26.88 -0.12
N GLN A 122 -6.89 -26.61 -0.80
CA GLN A 122 -5.66 -27.40 -0.73
C GLN A 122 -4.66 -26.81 0.27
N GLY A 123 -5.03 -25.70 0.94
CA GLY A 123 -4.20 -25.00 1.90
C GLY A 123 -3.15 -24.09 1.26
N GLU A 124 -3.20 -23.87 -0.06
CA GLU A 124 -2.29 -22.96 -0.75
C GLU A 124 -2.72 -21.50 -0.60
N LEU A 125 -1.74 -20.60 -0.50
CA LEU A 125 -1.99 -19.16 -0.43
C LEU A 125 -2.61 -18.64 -1.73
N THR A 126 -3.77 -17.99 -1.65
CA THR A 126 -4.46 -17.44 -2.83
C THR A 126 -3.86 -16.12 -3.33
N GLY A 127 -3.11 -15.45 -2.48
CA GLY A 127 -2.59 -14.10 -2.71
C GLY A 127 -3.27 -13.03 -1.85
N MET A 128 -4.50 -13.26 -1.40
CA MET A 128 -5.23 -12.30 -0.56
C MET A 128 -4.76 -12.35 0.89
N ILE A 129 -4.60 -11.18 1.47
CA ILE A 129 -4.21 -10.95 2.85
C ILE A 129 -5.28 -10.04 3.48
N VAL A 130 -5.79 -10.42 4.62
CA VAL A 130 -6.87 -9.70 5.31
C VAL A 130 -6.31 -9.06 6.57
N GLU A 131 -6.58 -7.78 6.74
CA GLU A 131 -6.19 -6.91 7.83
C GLU A 131 -4.70 -6.56 7.89
N THR A 132 -4.43 -5.38 8.42
CA THR A 132 -3.10 -4.78 8.51
C THR A 132 -2.12 -5.62 9.33
N GLN A 133 -2.59 -6.40 10.31
CA GLN A 133 -1.72 -7.23 11.13
C GLN A 133 -1.06 -8.34 10.29
N ALA A 134 -1.80 -8.99 9.40
CA ALA A 134 -1.27 -9.98 8.47
C ALA A 134 -0.42 -9.34 7.36
N ALA A 135 -0.74 -8.11 6.94
CA ALA A 135 0.02 -7.38 5.92
C ALA A 135 1.35 -6.79 6.45
N ARG A 136 1.53 -6.70 7.78
CA ARG A 136 2.70 -6.07 8.40
C ARG A 136 4.07 -6.60 7.90
N PRO A 137 4.31 -7.89 7.71
CA PRO A 137 5.59 -8.42 7.19
C PRO A 137 5.93 -7.91 5.78
N PHE A 138 4.92 -7.64 4.97
CA PHE A 138 5.07 -7.16 3.58
C PHE A 138 5.41 -5.67 3.47
N MET A 139 5.29 -4.91 4.57
CA MET A 139 5.49 -3.45 4.59
C MET A 139 6.83 -3.03 5.22
N THR A 140 7.76 -3.95 5.44
CA THR A 140 9.03 -3.67 6.13
C THR A 140 9.85 -2.62 5.39
N GLU A 141 9.91 -2.70 4.05
CA GLU A 141 10.65 -1.75 3.22
C GLU A 141 10.04 -0.33 3.25
N LEU A 142 8.70 -0.23 3.34
CA LEU A 142 8.01 1.06 3.44
C LEU A 142 8.35 1.79 4.75
N LYS A 143 8.72 1.04 5.79
CA LYS A 143 8.98 1.57 7.14
C LYS A 143 10.45 1.87 7.41
N ARG A 144 11.33 1.83 6.40
CA ARG A 144 12.73 2.21 6.57
C ARG A 144 12.81 3.65 7.10
N PRO A 145 13.40 3.92 8.28
CA PRO A 145 13.21 5.17 9.01
C PRO A 145 13.56 6.43 8.19
N TRP A 146 14.74 6.45 7.54
CA TRP A 146 15.17 7.62 6.78
C TRP A 146 14.33 7.87 5.53
N ALA A 147 13.96 6.81 4.80
CA ALA A 147 13.11 6.94 3.62
C ALA A 147 11.68 7.36 3.99
N LEU A 148 11.17 6.88 5.12
CA LEU A 148 9.87 7.28 5.64
C LEU A 148 9.88 8.75 6.09
N LEU A 149 10.94 9.19 6.77
CA LEU A 149 11.09 10.59 7.18
C LEU A 149 11.07 11.54 5.98
N GLN A 150 11.88 11.24 4.95
CA GLN A 150 11.90 12.07 3.74
C GLN A 150 10.54 12.14 3.02
N ARG A 151 9.78 11.03 3.02
CA ARG A 151 8.42 11.02 2.46
C ARG A 151 7.46 11.81 3.34
N TYR A 152 7.62 11.75 4.65
CA TYR A 152 6.80 12.53 5.59
C TYR A 152 7.01 14.04 5.42
N GLU A 153 8.26 14.48 5.32
CA GLU A 153 8.60 15.89 5.03
C GLU A 153 7.92 16.36 3.74
N ARG A 154 8.02 15.58 2.65
CA ARG A 154 7.35 15.91 1.38
C ARG A 154 5.83 15.96 1.52
N THR A 155 5.23 15.06 2.28
CA THR A 155 3.78 15.06 2.53
C THR A 155 3.35 16.35 3.25
N LEU A 156 4.14 16.82 4.21
CA LEU A 156 3.88 18.10 4.89
C LEU A 156 4.06 19.30 3.95
N ASP A 157 5.10 19.29 3.11
CA ASP A 157 5.33 20.33 2.11
C ASP A 157 4.18 20.39 1.10
N ASP A 158 3.66 19.24 0.65
CA ASP A 158 2.51 19.15 -0.25
C ASP A 158 1.24 19.71 0.42
N LEU A 159 1.00 19.42 1.68
CA LEU A 159 -0.11 20.01 2.44
C LEU A 159 0.03 21.53 2.54
N LEU A 160 1.22 22.01 2.86
CA LEU A 160 1.52 23.45 2.96
C LEU A 160 1.34 24.14 1.60
N ALA A 161 1.82 23.55 0.51
CA ALA A 161 1.67 24.08 -0.85
C ALA A 161 0.18 24.18 -1.28
N ASN A 162 -0.69 23.34 -0.72
CA ASN A 162 -2.13 23.39 -0.91
C ASN A 162 -2.86 24.29 0.09
N GLY A 163 -2.13 25.06 0.89
CA GLY A 163 -2.66 26.08 1.80
C GLY A 163 -3.04 25.58 3.20
N PHE A 164 -2.74 24.32 3.53
CA PHE A 164 -2.96 23.79 4.87
C PHE A 164 -1.81 24.22 5.79
N THR A 165 -2.11 24.94 6.85
CA THR A 165 -1.13 25.42 7.85
C THR A 165 -1.26 24.70 9.18
N THR A 166 -2.31 23.90 9.34
CA THR A 166 -2.57 23.10 10.54
C THR A 166 -3.12 21.74 10.13
N VAL A 167 -2.63 20.69 10.76
CA VAL A 167 -3.02 19.30 10.48
C VAL A 167 -3.32 18.58 11.78
N ALA A 168 -4.53 18.02 11.90
CA ALA A 168 -4.87 17.09 12.98
C ALA A 168 -4.57 15.67 12.52
N SER A 169 -3.46 15.09 13.00
CA SER A 169 -3.10 13.70 12.71
C SER A 169 -3.87 12.75 13.62
N LEU A 170 -4.72 11.92 13.03
CA LEU A 170 -5.59 10.99 13.74
C LEU A 170 -5.13 9.54 13.56
N GLY A 171 -5.22 8.75 14.64
CA GLY A 171 -5.16 7.29 14.60
C GLY A 171 -3.79 6.65 14.36
N TYR A 172 -2.71 7.42 14.20
CA TYR A 172 -1.37 6.87 13.98
C TYR A 172 -0.37 7.43 14.99
N ASN A 173 0.29 6.53 15.74
CA ASN A 173 1.43 6.94 16.56
C ASN A 173 2.58 7.33 15.65
N VAL A 174 2.92 8.60 15.66
CA VAL A 174 4.11 9.10 14.96
C VAL A 174 5.34 8.43 15.59
N PRO A 175 6.20 7.75 14.82
CA PRO A 175 7.42 7.19 15.36
C PRO A 175 8.23 8.28 16.10
N PRO A 176 8.90 7.97 17.22
CA PRO A 176 9.63 8.96 18.02
C PRO A 176 10.63 9.82 17.21
N LEU A 177 11.19 9.25 16.15
CA LEU A 177 12.10 9.96 15.24
C LEU A 177 11.36 11.05 14.46
N MET A 178 10.09 10.82 14.08
CA MET A 178 9.27 11.76 13.32
C MET A 178 8.56 12.78 14.21
N ALA A 179 8.37 12.48 15.49
CA ALA A 179 7.76 13.39 16.45
C ALA A 179 8.57 14.68 16.69
N ARG A 180 9.82 14.72 16.26
CA ARG A 180 10.66 15.92 16.34
C ARG A 180 10.37 16.94 15.23
N TYR A 181 9.62 16.54 14.19
CA TYR A 181 9.28 17.34 13.02
C TYR A 181 7.77 17.60 12.91
N ALA A 182 6.97 17.07 13.83
CA ALA A 182 5.54 17.31 13.96
C ALA A 182 5.26 18.43 14.98
#